data_7448be276ecd6f4c5b0bf415d99d33d1
#
_entry.id   7448be276ecd6f4c5b0bf415d99d33d1
#
_cell.length_a   1.000
_cell.length_b   1.000
_cell.length_c   1.000
_cell.angle_alpha   90.00
_cell.angle_beta   90.00
_cell.angle_gamma   90.00
#
_symmetry.space_group_name_H-M   'P 1'
#
loop_
_entity.id
_entity.type
_entity.pdbx_description
1 polymer ?
#
loop_
_entity_poly.entity_id
_entity_poly.type
_entity_poly.pdbx_seq_one_letter_code
_entity_poly.pdbx_strand_id
1 'polypeptide(L)'
;MTPNAVHPHLPRLSQAVTGVLCLEALLFQDLWVVVFALALVVVARFAPQWSPVHWFFRRIARPAEELEPIAPVRFSQTVAVVALTLAVVLVISGASIAGWIAVGLVTTLALLSATTGICVGCALYRVTLARRGRDDDVRQGLGLTGQGPWLVVLTAPGCARCEPVARQLEEIARPQPVVRVDLSRTPQAAKLPVRSVPAVLAVGNDGRVRQARVGRLDPGVLAALAAAV
;
A
#
# COMPACT_ATOMS: atom_id res chain seq x y z
N MET A 1 1.21 -14.82 -0.23
CA MET A 1 0.89 -13.42 0.01
C MET A 1 0.32 -13.30 1.39
N THR A 2 0.87 -12.42 2.20
CA THR A 2 0.30 -12.13 3.52
C THR A 2 -0.97 -11.29 3.33
N PRO A 3 -1.99 -11.43 4.19
CA PRO A 3 -3.27 -10.74 4.00
C PRO A 3 -3.17 -9.21 4.00
N ASN A 4 -2.10 -8.63 4.57
CA ASN A 4 -1.97 -7.21 4.81
C ASN A 4 -0.76 -6.53 4.12
N ALA A 5 0.06 -7.29 3.37
CA ALA A 5 1.24 -6.75 2.68
C ALA A 5 1.37 -7.31 1.27
N VAL A 6 1.86 -6.49 0.35
CA VAL A 6 2.02 -6.82 -1.07
C VAL A 6 3.40 -6.41 -1.59
N HIS A 7 3.87 -7.14 -2.59
CA HIS A 7 5.10 -6.81 -3.33
C HIS A 7 4.93 -5.48 -4.06
N PRO A 8 5.89 -4.52 -3.99
CA PRO A 8 5.75 -3.17 -4.53
C PRO A 8 5.53 -3.10 -6.06
N HIS A 9 6.02 -4.10 -6.79
CA HIS A 9 5.84 -4.15 -8.25
C HIS A 9 4.49 -4.72 -8.70
N LEU A 10 3.75 -5.42 -7.83
CA LEU A 10 2.47 -6.00 -8.20
C LEU A 10 1.39 -4.95 -8.50
N PRO A 11 1.19 -3.89 -7.67
CA PRO A 11 0.27 -2.82 -8.00
C PRO A 11 0.62 -2.12 -9.32
N ARG A 12 1.92 -1.89 -9.58
CA ARG A 12 2.40 -1.25 -10.82
C ARG A 12 2.04 -2.08 -12.05
N LEU A 13 2.27 -3.40 -12.00
CA LEU A 13 1.90 -4.30 -13.11
C LEU A 13 0.39 -4.29 -13.33
N SER A 14 -0.41 -4.39 -12.27
CA SER A 14 -1.86 -4.33 -12.37
C SER A 14 -2.35 -3.01 -12.99
N GLN A 15 -1.76 -1.89 -12.61
CA GLN A 15 -2.07 -0.57 -13.15
C GLN A 15 -1.61 -0.42 -14.61
N ALA A 16 -0.45 -0.98 -14.98
CA ALA A 16 -0.01 -1.02 -16.37
C ALA A 16 -1.00 -1.77 -17.26
N VAL A 17 -1.43 -2.96 -16.85
CA VAL A 17 -2.42 -3.74 -17.59
C VAL A 17 -3.75 -2.98 -17.73
N THR A 18 -4.27 -2.42 -16.63
CA THR A 18 -5.50 -1.62 -16.68
C THR A 18 -5.36 -0.40 -17.57
N GLY A 19 -4.24 0.34 -17.45
CA GLY A 19 -3.98 1.54 -18.23
C GLY A 19 -3.87 1.26 -19.74
N VAL A 20 -3.20 0.17 -20.13
CA VAL A 20 -3.08 -0.24 -21.54
C VAL A 20 -4.42 -0.65 -22.11
N LEU A 21 -5.21 -1.46 -21.40
CA LEU A 21 -6.56 -1.85 -21.85
C LEU A 21 -7.49 -0.64 -21.97
N CYS A 22 -7.47 0.28 -21.00
CA CYS A 22 -8.28 1.50 -21.10
C CYS A 22 -7.81 2.43 -22.22
N LEU A 23 -6.50 2.47 -22.53
CA LEU A 23 -5.96 3.22 -23.67
C LEU A 23 -6.45 2.62 -24.99
N GLU A 24 -6.39 1.30 -25.13
CA GLU A 24 -6.94 0.58 -26.30
C GLU A 24 -8.43 0.88 -26.46
N ALA A 25 -9.20 0.77 -25.36
CA ALA A 25 -10.62 1.10 -25.39
C ALA A 25 -10.91 2.54 -25.84
N LEU A 26 -10.07 3.51 -25.46
CA LEU A 26 -10.20 4.91 -25.91
C LEU A 26 -9.91 5.07 -27.41
N LEU A 27 -8.86 4.40 -27.90
CA LEU A 27 -8.44 4.51 -29.31
C LEU A 27 -9.48 3.91 -30.27
N PHE A 28 -10.07 2.78 -29.88
CA PHE A 28 -11.03 2.06 -30.70
C PHE A 28 -12.49 2.32 -30.33
N GLN A 29 -12.75 3.13 -29.31
CA GLN A 29 -14.08 3.42 -28.77
C GLN A 29 -14.85 2.13 -28.41
N ASP A 30 -14.12 1.10 -27.92
CA ASP A 30 -14.68 -0.21 -27.62
C ASP A 30 -15.05 -0.33 -26.14
N LEU A 31 -16.36 -0.34 -25.87
CA LEU A 31 -16.90 -0.47 -24.53
C LEU A 31 -16.63 -1.85 -23.91
N TRP A 32 -16.53 -2.91 -24.72
CA TRP A 32 -16.27 -4.26 -24.20
C TRP A 32 -14.89 -4.37 -23.58
N VAL A 33 -13.90 -3.66 -24.12
CA VAL A 33 -12.55 -3.61 -23.54
C VAL A 33 -12.59 -2.89 -22.18
N VAL A 34 -13.42 -1.84 -22.02
CA VAL A 34 -13.61 -1.18 -20.70
C VAL A 34 -14.25 -2.15 -19.70
N VAL A 35 -15.27 -2.91 -20.12
CA VAL A 35 -15.93 -3.92 -19.29
C VAL A 35 -14.94 -5.03 -18.90
N PHE A 36 -14.10 -5.47 -19.82
CA PHE A 36 -13.06 -6.45 -19.55
C PHE A 36 -12.01 -5.90 -18.53
N ALA A 37 -11.54 -4.67 -18.72
CA ALA A 37 -10.63 -4.02 -17.77
C ALA A 37 -11.26 -3.89 -16.37
N LEU A 38 -12.54 -3.49 -16.31
CA LEU A 38 -13.30 -3.45 -15.06
C LEU A 38 -13.36 -4.83 -14.39
N ALA A 39 -13.68 -5.88 -15.13
CA ALA A 39 -13.73 -7.24 -14.60
C ALA A 39 -12.38 -7.68 -14.01
N LEU A 40 -11.26 -7.38 -14.68
CA LEU A 40 -9.92 -7.67 -14.17
C LEU A 40 -9.64 -6.93 -12.84
N VAL A 41 -10.01 -5.65 -12.73
CA VAL A 41 -9.81 -4.87 -11.50
C VAL A 41 -10.71 -5.40 -10.37
N VAL A 42 -11.95 -5.76 -10.66
CA VAL A 42 -12.89 -6.38 -9.70
C VAL A 42 -12.32 -7.70 -9.18
N VAL A 43 -11.85 -8.59 -10.07
CA VAL A 43 -11.23 -9.86 -9.67
C VAL A 43 -9.97 -9.60 -8.83
N ALA A 44 -9.12 -8.68 -9.22
CA ALA A 44 -7.91 -8.34 -8.46
C ALA A 44 -8.25 -7.79 -7.06
N ARG A 45 -9.38 -7.08 -6.90
CA ARG A 45 -9.82 -6.45 -5.65
C ARG A 45 -10.50 -7.44 -4.70
N PHE A 46 -11.41 -8.27 -5.21
CA PHE A 46 -12.27 -9.12 -4.39
C PHE A 46 -11.84 -10.59 -4.34
N ALA A 47 -11.19 -11.07 -5.40
CA ALA A 47 -10.74 -12.45 -5.53
C ALA A 47 -9.29 -12.52 -6.07
N PRO A 48 -8.30 -11.95 -5.36
CA PRO A 48 -6.90 -11.83 -5.84
C PRO A 48 -6.27 -13.18 -6.18
N GLN A 49 -6.73 -14.28 -5.57
CA GLN A 49 -6.27 -15.64 -5.88
C GLN A 49 -6.61 -16.08 -7.31
N TRP A 50 -7.69 -15.55 -7.89
CA TRP A 50 -8.15 -15.83 -9.25
C TRP A 50 -7.66 -14.83 -10.29
N SER A 51 -6.98 -13.76 -9.86
CA SER A 51 -6.48 -12.73 -10.76
C SER A 51 -5.35 -13.28 -11.63
N PRO A 52 -5.47 -13.22 -12.98
CA PRO A 52 -4.43 -13.68 -13.89
C PRO A 52 -3.14 -12.86 -13.72
N VAL A 53 -3.24 -11.57 -13.43
CA VAL A 53 -2.10 -10.69 -13.16
C VAL A 53 -1.34 -11.15 -11.91
N HIS A 54 -2.06 -11.51 -10.84
CA HIS A 54 -1.44 -12.03 -9.62
C HIS A 54 -0.80 -13.40 -9.83
N TRP A 55 -1.45 -14.27 -10.60
CA TRP A 55 -0.92 -15.59 -10.93
C TRP A 55 0.38 -15.47 -11.72
N PHE A 56 0.39 -14.67 -12.78
CA PHE A 56 1.57 -14.40 -13.60
C PHE A 56 2.70 -13.79 -12.77
N PHE A 57 2.39 -12.76 -11.99
CA PHE A 57 3.38 -12.10 -11.14
C PHE A 57 4.06 -13.07 -10.17
N ARG A 58 3.31 -13.96 -9.53
CA ARG A 58 3.89 -14.95 -8.60
C ARG A 58 4.86 -15.92 -9.27
N ARG A 59 4.74 -16.14 -10.58
CA ARG A 59 5.67 -17.01 -11.33
C ARG A 59 7.02 -16.37 -11.59
N ILE A 60 7.07 -15.05 -11.70
CA ILE A 60 8.26 -14.29 -12.11
C ILE A 60 8.86 -13.44 -10.98
N ALA A 61 8.09 -13.18 -9.91
CA ALA A 61 8.53 -12.31 -8.83
C ALA A 61 9.64 -12.94 -7.98
N ARG A 62 10.69 -12.17 -7.77
CA ARG A 62 11.73 -12.48 -6.78
C ARG A 62 11.25 -12.08 -5.37
N PRO A 63 11.86 -12.64 -4.30
CA PRO A 63 11.60 -12.18 -2.94
C PRO A 63 11.78 -10.66 -2.84
N ALA A 64 10.80 -9.97 -2.22
CA ALA A 64 10.87 -8.53 -2.06
C ALA A 64 11.79 -8.16 -0.89
N GLU A 65 12.63 -7.15 -1.08
CA GLU A 65 13.41 -6.57 0.03
C GLU A 65 12.50 -5.79 0.98
N GLU A 66 11.48 -5.15 0.42
CA GLU A 66 10.48 -4.36 1.13
C GLU A 66 9.08 -4.78 0.68
N LEU A 67 8.10 -4.65 1.56
CA LEU A 67 6.69 -4.89 1.25
C LEU A 67 5.86 -3.64 1.54
N GLU A 68 4.82 -3.42 0.74
CA GLU A 68 3.88 -2.31 0.94
C GLU A 68 2.61 -2.78 1.67
N PRO A 69 2.02 -1.94 2.55
CA PRO A 69 0.70 -2.21 3.11
C PRO A 69 -0.36 -2.32 2.00
N ILE A 70 -1.25 -3.31 2.10
CA ILE A 70 -2.26 -3.57 1.07
C ILE A 70 -3.41 -2.54 1.08
N ALA A 71 -3.65 -1.86 2.21
CA ALA A 71 -4.80 -0.97 2.37
C ALA A 71 -4.87 0.18 1.36
N PRO A 72 -3.77 0.94 1.07
CA PRO A 72 -3.78 1.98 0.03
C PRO A 72 -4.06 1.40 -1.37
N VAL A 73 -3.52 0.21 -1.66
CA VAL A 73 -3.71 -0.47 -2.95
C VAL A 73 -5.18 -0.86 -3.12
N ARG A 74 -5.80 -1.44 -2.09
CA ARG A 74 -7.22 -1.79 -2.11
C ARG A 74 -8.12 -0.57 -2.26
N PHE A 75 -7.78 0.54 -1.63
CA PHE A 75 -8.50 1.80 -1.79
C PHE A 75 -8.42 2.30 -3.24
N SER A 76 -7.22 2.34 -3.82
CA SER A 76 -7.01 2.74 -5.21
C SER A 76 -7.77 1.84 -6.20
N GLN A 77 -7.77 0.52 -6.00
CA GLN A 77 -8.56 -0.43 -6.81
C GLN A 77 -10.06 -0.17 -6.67
N THR A 78 -10.56 0.14 -5.46
CA THR A 78 -11.98 0.46 -5.26
C THR A 78 -12.37 1.73 -6.01
N VAL A 79 -11.53 2.76 -5.98
CA VAL A 79 -11.75 4.00 -6.76
C VAL A 79 -11.78 3.69 -8.26
N ALA A 80 -10.88 2.84 -8.75
CA ALA A 80 -10.86 2.44 -10.17
C ALA A 80 -12.13 1.65 -10.56
N VAL A 81 -12.60 0.73 -9.71
CA VAL A 81 -13.86 0.00 -9.94
C VAL A 81 -15.03 0.98 -10.04
N VAL A 82 -15.15 1.91 -9.10
CA VAL A 82 -16.25 2.91 -9.11
C VAL A 82 -16.18 3.78 -10.35
N ALA A 83 -14.99 4.29 -10.70
CA ALA A 83 -14.82 5.17 -11.86
C ALA A 83 -15.12 4.46 -13.19
N LEU A 84 -14.63 3.22 -13.39
CA LEU A 84 -14.91 2.44 -14.59
C LEU A 84 -16.39 2.00 -14.68
N THR A 85 -17.00 1.63 -13.54
CA THR A 85 -18.44 1.32 -13.51
C THR A 85 -19.26 2.54 -13.89
N LEU A 86 -18.94 3.71 -13.33
CA LEU A 86 -19.59 4.97 -13.71
C LEU A 86 -19.40 5.29 -15.19
N ALA A 87 -18.19 5.10 -15.73
CA ALA A 87 -17.91 5.32 -17.14
C ALA A 87 -18.78 4.42 -18.04
N VAL A 88 -18.88 3.12 -17.74
CA VAL A 88 -19.74 2.18 -18.46
C VAL A 88 -21.21 2.61 -18.40
N VAL A 89 -21.72 2.97 -17.23
CA VAL A 89 -23.10 3.43 -17.06
C VAL A 89 -23.36 4.71 -17.87
N LEU A 90 -22.45 5.68 -17.85
CA LEU A 90 -22.57 6.92 -18.62
C LEU A 90 -22.59 6.66 -20.14
N VAL A 91 -21.75 5.77 -20.64
CA VAL A 91 -21.75 5.43 -22.07
C VAL A 91 -23.08 4.77 -22.47
N ILE A 92 -23.56 3.81 -21.68
CA ILE A 92 -24.81 3.09 -21.96
C ILE A 92 -26.04 4.02 -21.85
N SER A 93 -26.04 4.98 -20.92
CA SER A 93 -27.12 5.96 -20.75
C SER A 93 -27.16 7.06 -21.83
N GLY A 94 -26.23 7.06 -22.77
CA GLY A 94 -26.17 8.05 -23.84
C GLY A 94 -25.26 9.25 -23.54
N ALA A 95 -24.74 9.37 -22.30
CA ALA A 95 -23.75 10.41 -21.94
C ALA A 95 -22.32 10.01 -22.34
N SER A 96 -22.13 9.57 -23.59
CA SER A 96 -20.91 8.94 -24.09
C SER A 96 -19.66 9.78 -23.87
N ILE A 97 -19.73 11.11 -24.12
CA ILE A 97 -18.59 12.00 -23.92
C ILE A 97 -18.10 11.97 -22.46
N ALA A 98 -19.01 12.08 -21.50
CA ALA A 98 -18.65 12.04 -20.09
C ALA A 98 -18.08 10.67 -19.68
N GLY A 99 -18.64 9.57 -20.22
CA GLY A 99 -18.12 8.23 -20.01
C GLY A 99 -16.69 8.07 -20.52
N TRP A 100 -16.40 8.51 -21.74
CA TRP A 100 -15.06 8.42 -22.31
C TRP A 100 -14.05 9.35 -21.62
N ILE A 101 -14.47 10.52 -21.14
CA ILE A 101 -13.63 11.37 -20.27
C ILE A 101 -13.24 10.61 -18.99
N ALA A 102 -14.19 9.92 -18.36
CA ALA A 102 -13.91 9.13 -17.16
C ALA A 102 -12.93 7.98 -17.45
N VAL A 103 -13.05 7.26 -18.58
CA VAL A 103 -12.08 6.25 -19.02
C VAL A 103 -10.69 6.90 -19.21
N GLY A 104 -10.62 8.06 -19.89
CA GLY A 104 -9.38 8.81 -20.12
C GLY A 104 -8.67 9.21 -18.81
N LEU A 105 -9.44 9.63 -17.82
CA LEU A 105 -8.91 9.95 -16.49
C LEU A 105 -8.30 8.71 -15.82
N VAL A 106 -9.01 7.58 -15.83
CA VAL A 106 -8.49 6.32 -15.27
C VAL A 106 -7.24 5.87 -16.02
N THR A 107 -7.24 5.95 -17.35
CA THR A 107 -6.08 5.62 -18.21
C THR A 107 -4.86 6.43 -17.79
N THR A 108 -5.01 7.74 -17.74
CA THR A 108 -3.91 8.67 -17.40
C THR A 108 -3.35 8.38 -16.01
N LEU A 109 -4.22 8.23 -15.00
CA LEU A 109 -3.79 7.93 -13.64
C LEU A 109 -3.15 6.56 -13.50
N ALA A 110 -3.65 5.55 -14.21
CA ALA A 110 -3.10 4.19 -14.18
C ALA A 110 -1.71 4.13 -14.86
N LEU A 111 -1.54 4.74 -16.02
CA LEU A 111 -0.26 4.80 -16.74
C LEU A 111 0.77 5.66 -15.98
N LEU A 112 0.35 6.80 -15.43
CA LEU A 112 1.20 7.62 -14.57
C LEU A 112 1.73 6.80 -13.38
N SER A 113 0.86 6.07 -12.71
CA SER A 113 1.25 5.23 -11.58
C SER A 113 2.16 4.07 -11.99
N ALA A 114 1.90 3.44 -13.13
CA ALA A 114 2.71 2.35 -13.65
C ALA A 114 4.15 2.80 -13.98
N THR A 115 4.30 3.98 -14.60
CA THR A 115 5.57 4.52 -15.05
C THR A 115 6.37 5.18 -13.92
N THR A 116 5.74 6.06 -13.15
CA THR A 116 6.42 6.81 -12.09
C THR A 116 6.46 6.09 -10.74
N GLY A 117 5.60 5.10 -10.55
CA GLY A 117 5.37 4.45 -9.25
C GLY A 117 4.59 5.32 -8.24
N ILE A 118 4.10 6.49 -8.66
CA ILE A 118 3.31 7.39 -7.82
C ILE A 118 1.83 7.09 -8.05
N CYS A 119 1.24 6.30 -7.16
CA CYS A 119 -0.21 6.06 -7.18
C CYS A 119 -0.95 7.19 -6.49
N VAL A 120 -1.70 8.01 -7.28
CA VAL A 120 -2.47 9.15 -6.74
C VAL A 120 -3.49 8.69 -5.70
N GLY A 121 -4.21 7.59 -5.93
CA GLY A 121 -5.15 7.02 -4.96
C GLY A 121 -4.47 6.58 -3.67
N CYS A 122 -3.28 5.96 -3.77
CA CYS A 122 -2.48 5.58 -2.61
C CYS A 122 -1.97 6.82 -1.84
N ALA A 123 -1.59 7.88 -2.56
CA ALA A 123 -1.14 9.14 -1.95
C ALA A 123 -2.30 9.82 -1.20
N LEU A 124 -3.47 9.91 -1.81
CA LEU A 124 -4.67 10.47 -1.19
C LEU A 124 -5.06 9.70 0.08
N TYR A 125 -5.07 8.38 0.01
CA TYR A 125 -5.33 7.52 1.17
C TYR A 125 -4.36 7.81 2.32
N ARG A 126 -3.05 7.92 2.02
CA ARG A 126 -2.03 8.22 3.04
C ARG A 126 -2.18 9.60 3.65
N VAL A 127 -2.51 10.62 2.84
CA VAL A 127 -2.75 11.99 3.34
C VAL A 127 -3.94 12.00 4.30
N THR A 128 -5.04 11.31 3.95
CA THR A 128 -6.23 11.23 4.83
C THR A 128 -5.93 10.49 6.12
N LEU A 129 -5.15 9.39 6.07
CA LEU A 129 -4.72 8.67 7.26
C LEU A 129 -3.71 9.45 8.10
N ALA A 130 -2.74 10.14 7.46
CA ALA A 130 -1.75 10.92 8.19
C ALA A 130 -2.39 12.07 8.98
N ARG A 131 -3.51 12.62 8.51
CA ARG A 131 -4.30 13.61 9.25
C ARG A 131 -5.03 12.99 10.44
N ARG A 132 -5.51 11.75 10.32
CA ARG A 132 -6.21 11.04 11.41
C ARG A 132 -5.26 10.37 12.39
N GLY A 133 -4.19 9.73 11.92
CA GLY A 133 -3.33 8.87 12.75
C GLY A 133 -2.19 9.57 13.49
N ARG A 134 -2.02 10.92 13.36
CA ARG A 134 -1.06 11.66 14.18
C ARG A 134 -1.56 11.89 15.61
N ASP A 135 -2.87 11.92 15.78
CA ASP A 135 -3.51 12.21 17.06
C ASP A 135 -4.03 10.95 17.79
N ASP A 136 -4.04 9.81 17.09
CA ASP A 136 -4.54 8.56 17.66
C ASP A 136 -3.49 7.87 18.53
N ASP A 137 -3.94 7.39 19.69
CA ASP A 137 -3.17 6.47 20.54
C ASP A 137 -3.02 5.11 19.85
N VAL A 138 -1.79 4.78 19.48
CA VAL A 138 -1.51 3.53 18.73
C VAL A 138 -1.25 2.33 19.65
N ARG A 139 -1.23 2.51 20.99
CA ARG A 139 -0.87 1.45 21.96
C ARG A 139 -1.73 0.20 21.79
N GLN A 140 -3.06 0.35 21.86
CA GLN A 140 -3.97 -0.77 21.71
C GLN A 140 -3.87 -1.41 20.32
N GLY A 141 -3.74 -0.57 19.29
CA GLY A 141 -3.66 -1.01 17.91
C GLY A 141 -2.38 -1.80 17.57
N LEU A 142 -1.30 -1.54 18.29
CA LEU A 142 -0.01 -2.22 18.11
C LEU A 142 0.28 -3.25 19.22
N GLY A 143 -0.61 -3.41 20.19
CA GLY A 143 -0.42 -4.33 21.31
C GLY A 143 0.71 -3.89 22.25
N LEU A 144 0.96 -2.57 22.39
CA LEU A 144 1.99 -2.03 23.27
C LEU A 144 1.50 -2.09 24.72
N THR A 145 2.24 -2.78 25.57
CA THR A 145 1.95 -2.94 27.00
C THR A 145 3.03 -2.28 27.85
N GLY A 146 2.67 -1.89 29.08
CA GLY A 146 3.59 -1.26 30.01
C GLY A 146 3.69 0.25 29.85
N GLN A 147 4.71 0.84 30.47
CA GLN A 147 5.02 2.27 30.35
C GLN A 147 6.00 2.48 29.21
N GLY A 148 5.69 3.46 28.33
CA GLY A 148 6.59 3.88 27.26
C GLY A 148 7.83 4.63 27.77
N PRO A 149 8.60 5.17 26.88
CA PRO A 149 8.40 5.21 25.41
C PRO A 149 8.75 3.87 24.74
N TRP A 150 8.23 3.64 23.52
CA TRP A 150 8.46 2.38 22.78
C TRP A 150 9.16 2.62 21.46
N LEU A 151 10.08 1.72 21.14
CA LEU A 151 10.61 1.53 19.79
C LEU A 151 9.87 0.35 19.15
N VAL A 152 9.17 0.62 18.04
CA VAL A 152 8.38 -0.39 17.35
C VAL A 152 8.96 -0.64 15.97
N VAL A 153 9.24 -1.89 15.64
CA VAL A 153 9.60 -2.29 14.28
C VAL A 153 8.43 -3.03 13.62
N LEU A 154 7.95 -2.47 12.53
CA LEU A 154 6.93 -3.10 11.70
C LEU A 154 7.58 -4.05 10.73
N THR A 155 7.10 -5.29 10.71
CA THR A 155 7.60 -6.37 9.88
C THR A 155 6.47 -7.02 9.07
N ALA A 156 6.81 -7.83 8.06
CA ALA A 156 5.86 -8.69 7.38
C ALA A 156 6.55 -9.98 6.91
N PRO A 157 5.87 -11.13 6.90
CA PRO A 157 6.40 -12.35 6.35
C PRO A 157 6.77 -12.20 4.87
N GLY A 158 7.96 -12.68 4.48
CA GLY A 158 8.49 -12.55 3.11
C GLY A 158 9.23 -11.25 2.81
N CYS A 159 9.42 -10.40 3.80
CA CYS A 159 10.27 -9.21 3.72
C CYS A 159 11.71 -9.58 4.07
N ALA A 160 12.62 -9.57 3.10
CA ALA A 160 14.00 -10.01 3.31
C ALA A 160 14.80 -9.11 4.26
N ARG A 161 14.48 -7.81 4.30
CA ARG A 161 15.19 -6.82 5.15
C ARG A 161 14.62 -6.67 6.55
N CYS A 162 13.42 -7.18 6.81
CA CYS A 162 12.75 -6.93 8.09
C CYS A 162 13.50 -7.53 9.28
N GLU A 163 13.99 -8.75 9.16
CA GLU A 163 14.73 -9.42 10.24
C GLU A 163 16.10 -8.78 10.52
N PRO A 164 16.95 -8.48 9.52
CA PRO A 164 18.20 -7.75 9.73
C PRO A 164 18.00 -6.40 10.45
N VAL A 165 17.01 -5.61 10.01
CA VAL A 165 16.72 -4.31 10.61
C VAL A 165 16.23 -4.44 12.05
N ALA A 166 15.37 -5.43 12.33
CA ALA A 166 14.88 -5.67 13.68
C ALA A 166 16.01 -6.02 14.65
N ARG A 167 16.92 -6.93 14.28
CA ARG A 167 18.08 -7.32 15.07
C ARG A 167 19.02 -6.12 15.31
N GLN A 168 19.32 -5.37 14.25
CA GLN A 168 20.18 -4.21 14.37
C GLN A 168 19.59 -3.14 15.30
N LEU A 169 18.28 -2.90 15.24
CA LEU A 169 17.61 -1.98 16.15
C LEU A 169 17.68 -2.46 17.61
N GLU A 170 17.48 -3.76 17.86
CA GLU A 170 17.57 -4.36 19.18
C GLU A 170 18.97 -4.24 19.80
N GLU A 171 20.02 -4.33 18.97
CA GLU A 171 21.40 -4.13 19.42
C GLU A 171 21.69 -2.69 19.79
N ILE A 172 21.26 -1.74 18.93
CA ILE A 172 21.50 -0.30 19.11
C ILE A 172 20.68 0.27 20.29
N ALA A 173 19.44 -0.19 20.44
CA ALA A 173 18.50 0.35 21.42
C ALA A 173 18.72 -0.12 22.85
N ARG A 174 19.61 -1.09 23.08
CA ARG A 174 19.84 -1.59 24.45
C ARG A 174 20.18 -0.48 25.45
N PRO A 175 19.56 -0.49 26.63
CA PRO A 175 18.72 -1.54 27.24
C PRO A 175 17.21 -1.43 26.91
N GLN A 176 16.77 -0.50 26.06
CA GLN A 176 15.36 -0.28 25.73
C GLN A 176 14.76 -1.47 24.96
N PRO A 177 13.56 -1.93 25.32
CA PRO A 177 12.90 -3.01 24.61
C PRO A 177 12.37 -2.52 23.25
N VAL A 178 12.64 -3.32 22.21
CA VAL A 178 12.08 -3.14 20.86
C VAL A 178 10.87 -4.04 20.68
N VAL A 179 9.74 -3.47 20.31
CA VAL A 179 8.51 -4.22 20.07
C VAL A 179 8.40 -4.55 18.59
N ARG A 180 8.35 -5.84 18.25
CA ARG A 180 8.14 -6.31 16.86
C ARG A 180 6.66 -6.47 16.60
N VAL A 181 6.16 -5.82 15.55
CA VAL A 181 4.76 -5.89 15.14
C VAL A 181 4.67 -6.42 13.72
N ASP A 182 3.99 -7.54 13.55
CA ASP A 182 3.74 -8.15 12.24
C ASP A 182 2.45 -7.57 11.62
N LEU A 183 2.58 -6.90 10.47
CA LEU A 183 1.46 -6.35 9.71
C LEU A 183 0.43 -7.40 9.31
N SER A 184 0.84 -8.66 9.12
CA SER A 184 -0.08 -9.74 8.73
C SER A 184 -1.04 -10.12 9.85
N ARG A 185 -0.62 -9.92 11.11
CA ARG A 185 -1.39 -10.27 12.32
C ARG A 185 -2.07 -9.08 12.97
N THR A 186 -1.64 -7.86 12.62
CA THR A 186 -2.08 -6.62 13.26
C THR A 186 -2.74 -5.69 12.23
N PRO A 187 -4.06 -5.82 11.98
CA PRO A 187 -4.77 -5.01 10.98
C PRO A 187 -4.67 -3.50 11.24
N GLN A 188 -4.59 -3.07 12.51
CA GLN A 188 -4.44 -1.67 12.89
C GLN A 188 -3.09 -1.10 12.43
N ALA A 189 -2.01 -1.90 12.46
CA ALA A 189 -0.70 -1.49 11.98
C ALA A 189 -0.71 -1.15 10.47
N ALA A 190 -1.59 -1.78 9.69
CA ALA A 190 -1.78 -1.46 8.27
C ALA A 190 -2.45 -0.10 8.02
N LYS A 191 -3.06 0.51 9.05
CA LYS A 191 -3.66 1.85 8.99
C LYS A 191 -2.66 2.97 9.30
N LEU A 192 -1.48 2.64 9.81
CA LEU A 192 -0.45 3.63 10.06
C LEU A 192 0.04 4.25 8.74
N PRO A 193 0.47 5.52 8.74
CA PRO A 193 0.92 6.23 7.55
C PRO A 193 2.32 5.80 7.09
N VAL A 194 2.60 4.50 7.12
CA VAL A 194 3.86 3.92 6.63
C VAL A 194 3.74 3.48 5.17
N ARG A 195 4.81 3.68 4.40
CA ARG A 195 4.83 3.36 2.95
C ARG A 195 5.25 1.93 2.67
N SER A 196 6.17 1.41 3.46
CA SER A 196 6.72 0.06 3.29
C SER A 196 7.19 -0.49 4.63
N VAL A 197 7.48 -1.79 4.68
CA VAL A 197 8.22 -2.43 5.77
C VAL A 197 9.55 -2.95 5.21
N PRO A 198 10.62 -2.90 6.01
CA PRO A 198 10.68 -2.55 7.43
C PRO A 198 10.40 -1.07 7.69
N ALA A 199 9.66 -0.78 8.76
CA ALA A 199 9.44 0.56 9.26
C ALA A 199 9.71 0.59 10.76
N VAL A 200 10.39 1.64 11.23
CA VAL A 200 10.66 1.85 12.66
C VAL A 200 9.91 3.07 13.13
N LEU A 201 9.19 2.93 14.22
CA LEU A 201 8.41 3.97 14.85
C LEU A 201 8.96 4.26 16.25
N ALA A 202 9.15 5.53 16.56
CA ALA A 202 9.36 6.03 17.92
C ALA A 202 8.00 6.48 18.48
N VAL A 203 7.50 5.79 19.50
CA VAL A 203 6.19 6.04 20.13
C VAL A 203 6.42 6.59 21.51
N GLY A 204 5.84 7.77 21.80
CA GLY A 204 5.96 8.42 23.10
C GLY A 204 5.11 7.75 24.20
N ASN A 205 5.31 8.18 25.44
CA ASN A 205 4.54 7.70 26.61
C ASN A 205 3.03 7.91 26.46
N ASP A 206 2.62 8.89 25.66
CA ASP A 206 1.23 9.20 25.34
C ASP A 206 0.63 8.28 24.25
N GLY A 207 1.40 7.30 23.78
CA GLY A 207 0.98 6.39 22.70
C GLY A 207 1.00 7.00 21.31
N ARG A 208 1.51 8.23 21.14
CA ARG A 208 1.55 8.90 19.82
C ARG A 208 2.86 8.63 19.11
N VAL A 209 2.77 8.46 17.77
CA VAL A 209 3.96 8.30 16.94
C VAL A 209 4.69 9.63 16.81
N ARG A 210 5.88 9.72 17.42
CA ARG A 210 6.75 10.92 17.37
C ARG A 210 7.53 10.97 16.06
N GLN A 211 8.10 9.84 15.66
CA GLN A 211 8.86 9.70 14.43
C GLN A 211 8.57 8.36 13.77
N ALA A 212 8.64 8.34 12.45
CA ALA A 212 8.54 7.13 11.63
C ALA A 212 9.61 7.18 10.54
N ARG A 213 10.33 6.07 10.36
CA ARG A 213 11.29 5.88 9.27
C ARG A 213 10.98 4.57 8.56
N VAL A 214 11.11 4.57 7.25
CA VAL A 214 10.75 3.42 6.39
C VAL A 214 11.85 3.14 5.36
N GLY A 215 11.93 1.91 4.89
CA GLY A 215 12.81 1.52 3.81
C GLY A 215 14.23 1.22 4.27
N ARG A 216 15.23 1.82 3.60
CA ARG A 216 16.64 1.59 3.93
C ARG A 216 17.00 2.32 5.22
N LEU A 217 17.16 1.56 6.30
CA LEU A 217 17.45 2.07 7.64
C LEU A 217 18.92 1.79 7.95
N ASP A 218 19.76 2.80 7.78
CA ASP A 218 21.17 2.73 8.13
C ASP A 218 21.37 2.83 9.65
N PRO A 219 22.49 2.31 10.23
CA PRO A 219 22.74 2.30 11.66
C PRO A 219 22.61 3.68 12.32
N GLY A 220 23.06 4.74 11.63
CA GLY A 220 22.96 6.12 12.13
C GLY A 220 21.50 6.61 12.28
N VAL A 221 20.64 6.23 11.34
CA VAL A 221 19.19 6.55 11.39
C VAL A 221 18.53 5.79 12.53
N LEU A 222 18.89 4.52 12.75
CA LEU A 222 18.37 3.71 13.84
C LEU A 222 18.82 4.25 15.19
N ALA A 223 20.08 4.67 15.34
CA ALA A 223 20.61 5.30 16.56
C ALA A 223 19.90 6.63 16.86
N ALA A 224 19.67 7.47 15.84
CA ALA A 224 18.93 8.72 16.01
C ALA A 224 17.47 8.50 16.46
N LEU A 225 16.82 7.45 15.95
CA LEU A 225 15.47 7.07 16.41
C LEU A 225 15.47 6.55 17.85
N ALA A 226 16.47 5.75 18.23
CA ALA A 226 16.62 5.25 19.60
C ALA A 226 16.87 6.38 20.60
N ALA A 227 17.61 7.42 20.21
CA ALA A 227 17.86 8.59 21.04
C ALA A 227 16.67 9.57 21.14
N ALA A 228 15.68 9.45 20.28
CA ALA A 228 14.49 10.32 20.23
C ALA A 228 13.32 9.81 21.10
N VAL A 229 13.55 8.72 21.82
CA VAL A 229 12.52 8.01 22.64
C VAL A 229 12.80 8.09 24.15
#